data_2cb1f9cc1faed9a65c3f6f3997c62fe2
#
_entry.id   2cb1f9cc1faed9a65c3f6f3997c62fe2
#
_cell.length_a   1.000
_cell.length_b   1.000
_cell.length_c   1.000
_cell.angle_alpha   90.00
_cell.angle_beta   90.00
_cell.angle_gamma   90.00
#
_symmetry.space_group_name_H-M   'P 1'
#
loop_
_entity.id
_entity.type
_entity.pdbx_description
1 polymer ?
#
loop_
_entity_poly.entity_id
_entity_poly.type
_entity_poly.pdbx_seq_one_letter_code
_entity_poly.pdbx_strand_id
1 'polypeptide(L)'
;MSPHEDTDRLAAASLAAGDPTGWFEQLYVEAETGDATVPWDRPAPTALLVEWAGLADSGSAGSGKCAVVVGCGLGRDAEFVAGLGFATTAFDIAETAVRVARERHPGSPVGYRVADLLDLPGEWRHGFDLVVESNNVQALPRSLRQRATAAVGSLVAPGGTLLVLAAAVTEWGEEGPPWPLTRAEVSAFGVDGLREESVESIPAPDDPLVTRWRAVFRRRR
;
A
#
# COMPACT_ATOMS: atom_id res chain seq x y z
N MET A 1 17.16 10.21 -16.78
CA MET A 1 16.87 10.39 -15.36
C MET A 1 16.52 9.03 -14.76
N SER A 2 16.93 8.75 -13.53
CA SER A 2 16.49 7.52 -12.86
C SER A 2 15.04 7.68 -12.39
N PRO A 3 14.26 6.60 -12.25
CA PRO A 3 12.88 6.70 -11.72
C PRO A 3 12.80 7.36 -10.34
N HIS A 4 13.85 7.29 -9.55
CA HIS A 4 13.93 7.93 -8.24
C HIS A 4 14.12 9.45 -8.35
N GLU A 5 14.89 9.94 -9.34
CA GLU A 5 15.09 11.38 -9.55
C GLU A 5 13.78 12.12 -9.84
N ASP A 6 12.87 11.52 -10.64
CA ASP A 6 11.55 12.09 -10.92
C ASP A 6 10.71 12.17 -9.65
N THR A 7 10.68 11.09 -8.88
CA THR A 7 9.95 11.02 -7.60
C THR A 7 10.46 12.06 -6.61
N ASP A 8 11.79 12.17 -6.44
CA ASP A 8 12.42 13.10 -5.52
C ASP A 8 12.13 14.56 -5.90
N ARG A 9 12.22 14.88 -7.19
CA ARG A 9 11.91 16.21 -7.75
C ARG A 9 10.47 16.62 -7.46
N LEU A 10 9.51 15.74 -7.81
CA LEU A 10 8.09 16.02 -7.67
C LEU A 10 7.67 16.11 -6.20
N ALA A 11 8.15 15.18 -5.38
CA ALA A 11 7.87 15.19 -3.96
C ALA A 11 8.45 16.43 -3.25
N ALA A 12 9.69 16.83 -3.57
CA ALA A 12 10.28 18.03 -3.00
C ALA A 12 9.47 19.29 -3.34
N ALA A 13 9.02 19.42 -4.60
CA ALA A 13 8.19 20.54 -5.04
C ALA A 13 6.83 20.57 -4.34
N SER A 14 6.16 19.44 -4.25
CA SER A 14 4.85 19.28 -3.60
C SER A 14 4.92 19.59 -2.10
N LEU A 15 5.93 19.04 -1.40
CA LEU A 15 6.18 19.30 0.02
C LEU A 15 6.48 20.78 0.29
N ALA A 16 7.28 21.43 -0.56
CA ALA A 16 7.56 22.85 -0.45
C ALA A 16 6.31 23.74 -0.63
N ALA A 17 5.35 23.28 -1.43
CA ALA A 17 4.04 23.91 -1.60
C ALA A 17 3.05 23.61 -0.45
N GLY A 18 3.43 22.80 0.53
CA GLY A 18 2.56 22.38 1.65
C GLY A 18 1.55 21.29 1.28
N ASP A 19 1.70 20.66 0.13
CA ASP A 19 0.88 19.53 -0.30
C ASP A 19 1.67 18.21 -0.19
N PRO A 20 1.43 17.40 0.84
CA PRO A 20 2.21 16.19 1.08
C PRO A 20 1.88 15.04 0.12
N THR A 21 0.84 15.13 -0.68
CA THR A 21 0.31 14.04 -1.50
C THR A 21 0.12 14.37 -2.99
N GLY A 22 0.14 15.64 -3.38
CA GLY A 22 -0.11 16.07 -4.76
C GLY A 22 0.90 15.55 -5.78
N TRP A 23 2.11 15.23 -5.34
CA TRP A 23 3.14 14.68 -6.21
C TRP A 23 2.79 13.28 -6.77
N PHE A 24 1.92 12.51 -6.10
CA PHE A 24 1.48 11.22 -6.61
C PHE A 24 0.70 11.38 -7.94
N GLU A 25 -0.29 12.26 -7.96
CA GLU A 25 -1.04 12.53 -9.19
C GLU A 25 -0.13 13.05 -10.30
N GLN A 26 0.74 14.03 -9.96
CA GLN A 26 1.65 14.61 -10.94
C GLN A 26 2.61 13.58 -11.55
N LEU A 27 3.13 12.63 -10.75
CA LEU A 27 3.99 11.57 -11.24
C LEU A 27 3.28 10.69 -12.28
N TYR A 28 2.03 10.30 -12.02
CA TYR A 28 1.27 9.51 -12.98
C TYR A 28 0.92 10.29 -14.25
N VAL A 29 0.58 11.57 -14.13
CA VAL A 29 0.32 12.44 -15.30
C VAL A 29 1.58 12.59 -16.16
N GLU A 30 2.74 12.88 -15.57
CA GLU A 30 4.00 13.00 -16.30
C GLU A 30 4.43 11.65 -16.91
N ALA A 31 4.11 10.53 -16.27
CA ALA A 31 4.41 9.20 -16.80
C ALA A 31 3.58 8.86 -18.04
N GLU A 32 2.36 9.35 -18.17
CA GLU A 32 1.54 9.15 -19.37
C GLU A 32 2.10 9.88 -20.61
N THR A 33 2.75 11.03 -20.40
CA THR A 33 3.43 11.78 -21.47
C THR A 33 4.83 11.29 -21.76
N GLY A 34 5.38 10.40 -20.92
CA GLY A 34 6.73 9.87 -21.01
C GLY A 34 7.79 10.79 -20.39
N ASP A 35 7.36 11.81 -19.65
CA ASP A 35 8.24 12.78 -18.99
C ASP A 35 8.75 12.28 -17.62
N ALA A 36 8.10 11.24 -17.06
CA ALA A 36 8.53 10.58 -15.83
C ALA A 36 8.34 9.06 -15.90
N THR A 37 8.97 8.35 -14.95
CA THR A 37 8.78 6.91 -14.77
C THR A 37 8.22 6.61 -13.38
N VAL A 38 7.18 5.78 -13.30
CA VAL A 38 6.62 5.31 -12.03
C VAL A 38 7.48 4.17 -11.48
N PRO A 39 8.25 4.34 -10.38
CA PRO A 39 9.22 3.34 -9.90
C PRO A 39 8.58 2.01 -9.47
N TRP A 40 7.31 2.04 -9.10
CA TRP A 40 6.54 0.87 -8.65
C TRP A 40 5.64 0.27 -9.74
N ASP A 41 5.71 0.76 -11.00
CA ASP A 41 5.05 0.09 -12.13
C ASP A 41 5.82 -1.18 -12.51
N ARG A 42 5.45 -2.28 -11.91
CA ARG A 42 6.08 -3.59 -12.08
C ARG A 42 5.18 -4.53 -12.87
N PRO A 43 5.75 -5.49 -13.63
CA PRO A 43 4.96 -6.44 -14.43
C PRO A 43 4.21 -7.48 -13.58
N ALA A 44 4.62 -7.69 -12.33
CA ALA A 44 4.07 -8.68 -11.42
C ALA A 44 3.63 -8.06 -10.08
N PRO A 45 2.74 -8.70 -9.33
CA PRO A 45 2.40 -8.28 -7.98
C PRO A 45 3.60 -8.36 -7.05
N THR A 46 3.51 -7.68 -5.92
CA THR A 46 4.56 -7.65 -4.89
C THR A 46 4.90 -9.07 -4.43
N ALA A 47 6.17 -9.48 -4.56
CA ALA A 47 6.60 -10.85 -4.27
C ALA A 47 6.26 -11.29 -2.84
N LEU A 48 6.46 -10.41 -1.84
CA LEU A 48 6.11 -10.71 -0.45
C LEU A 48 4.60 -10.89 -0.21
N LEU A 49 3.75 -10.25 -1.02
CA LEU A 49 2.29 -10.50 -1.01
C LEU A 49 1.99 -11.90 -1.55
N VAL A 50 2.62 -12.27 -2.66
CA VAL A 50 2.48 -13.60 -3.28
C VAL A 50 2.95 -14.70 -2.33
N GLU A 51 4.11 -14.54 -1.72
CA GLU A 51 4.64 -15.48 -0.73
C GLU A 51 3.72 -15.62 0.48
N TRP A 52 3.25 -14.49 1.04
CA TRP A 52 2.32 -14.49 2.17
C TRP A 52 1.03 -15.26 1.82
N ALA A 53 0.46 -15.02 0.65
CA ALA A 53 -0.73 -15.72 0.20
C ALA A 53 -0.50 -17.23 0.02
N GLY A 54 0.68 -17.65 -0.44
CA GLY A 54 1.06 -19.05 -0.54
C GLY A 54 1.21 -19.77 0.80
N LEU A 55 1.66 -19.05 1.85
CA LEU A 55 1.77 -19.59 3.21
C LEU A 55 0.40 -19.75 3.90
N ALA A 56 -0.59 -18.95 3.53
CA ALA A 56 -1.91 -18.89 4.16
C ALA A 56 -2.88 -20.03 3.74
N ASP A 57 -2.40 -21.07 3.08
CA ASP A 57 -3.23 -22.19 2.56
C ASP A 57 -4.48 -21.70 1.77
N SER A 58 -4.20 -20.92 0.75
CA SER A 58 -5.12 -19.95 0.16
C SER A 58 -6.09 -20.50 -0.88
N GLY A 59 -6.29 -21.80 -1.00
CA GLY A 59 -7.16 -22.41 -2.03
C GLY A 59 -8.64 -21.96 -2.01
N SER A 60 -9.08 -21.28 -0.96
CA SER A 60 -10.42 -20.67 -0.82
C SER A 60 -10.38 -19.46 0.13
N ALA A 61 -9.25 -18.85 0.34
CA ALA A 61 -9.04 -17.85 1.41
C ALA A 61 -9.97 -16.63 1.31
N GLY A 62 -10.32 -16.23 0.08
CA GLY A 62 -11.10 -15.03 -0.20
C GLY A 62 -12.59 -15.25 -0.43
N SER A 63 -13.07 -16.51 -0.57
CA SER A 63 -14.46 -16.76 -0.93
C SER A 63 -15.45 -16.21 0.11
N GLY A 64 -16.34 -15.32 -0.32
CA GLY A 64 -17.33 -14.66 0.54
C GLY A 64 -16.76 -13.58 1.47
N LYS A 65 -15.50 -13.16 1.26
CA LYS A 65 -14.81 -12.13 2.05
C LYS A 65 -14.47 -10.91 1.20
N CYS A 66 -14.35 -9.78 1.87
CA CYS A 66 -13.98 -8.51 1.26
C CYS A 66 -12.51 -8.15 1.54
N ALA A 67 -11.83 -7.63 0.54
CA ALA A 67 -10.49 -7.10 0.69
C ALA A 67 -10.38 -5.65 0.23
N VAL A 68 -9.42 -4.92 0.79
CA VAL A 68 -9.02 -3.61 0.27
C VAL A 68 -7.52 -3.52 0.09
N VAL A 69 -7.10 -2.94 -1.03
CA VAL A 69 -5.71 -2.61 -1.33
C VAL A 69 -5.54 -1.09 -1.27
N VAL A 70 -4.71 -0.66 -0.31
CA VAL A 70 -4.44 0.76 -0.03
C VAL A 70 -3.38 1.28 -1.00
N GLY A 71 -3.61 2.45 -1.62
CA GLY A 71 -2.68 3.05 -2.58
C GLY A 71 -2.35 2.08 -3.71
N CYS A 72 -3.38 1.67 -4.45
CA CYS A 72 -3.29 0.54 -5.37
C CYS A 72 -2.43 0.81 -6.61
N GLY A 73 -2.04 2.06 -6.86
CA GLY A 73 -1.32 2.45 -8.06
C GLY A 73 -2.00 1.93 -9.33
N LEU A 74 -1.26 1.18 -10.12
CA LEU A 74 -1.72 0.64 -11.40
C LEU A 74 -2.38 -0.75 -11.31
N GLY A 75 -2.76 -1.18 -10.08
CA GLY A 75 -3.70 -2.28 -9.84
C GLY A 75 -3.10 -3.68 -9.69
N ARG A 76 -1.79 -3.89 -9.83
CA ARG A 76 -1.19 -5.25 -9.83
C ARG A 76 -1.50 -6.08 -8.60
N ASP A 77 -1.30 -5.51 -7.41
CA ASP A 77 -1.59 -6.20 -6.14
C ASP A 77 -3.10 -6.40 -5.96
N ALA A 78 -3.94 -5.46 -6.42
CA ALA A 78 -5.38 -5.56 -6.35
C ALA A 78 -5.94 -6.70 -7.22
N GLU A 79 -5.44 -6.83 -8.44
CA GLU A 79 -5.79 -7.95 -9.34
C GLU A 79 -5.38 -9.30 -8.75
N PHE A 80 -4.19 -9.36 -8.15
CA PHE A 80 -3.73 -10.57 -7.49
C PHE A 80 -4.65 -10.95 -6.32
N VAL A 81 -5.02 -9.99 -5.46
CA VAL A 81 -5.93 -10.22 -4.32
C VAL A 81 -7.33 -10.66 -4.80
N ALA A 82 -7.85 -10.05 -5.87
CA ALA A 82 -9.10 -10.50 -6.49
C ALA A 82 -8.99 -11.93 -7.03
N GLY A 83 -7.85 -12.29 -7.62
CA GLY A 83 -7.55 -13.65 -8.07
C GLY A 83 -7.53 -14.71 -6.94
N LEU A 84 -7.33 -14.30 -5.69
CA LEU A 84 -7.47 -15.15 -4.50
C LEU A 84 -8.93 -15.36 -4.07
N GLY A 85 -9.91 -14.78 -4.79
CA GLY A 85 -11.34 -14.94 -4.56
C GLY A 85 -11.97 -13.90 -3.63
N PHE A 86 -11.25 -12.84 -3.23
CA PHE A 86 -11.83 -11.72 -2.46
C PHE A 86 -12.67 -10.80 -3.34
N ALA A 87 -13.80 -10.31 -2.81
CA ALA A 87 -14.46 -9.13 -3.34
C ALA A 87 -13.55 -7.92 -3.02
N THR A 88 -12.76 -7.49 -4.01
CA THR A 88 -11.66 -6.56 -3.81
C THR A 88 -12.05 -5.12 -4.16
N THR A 89 -11.89 -4.23 -3.20
CA THR A 89 -11.83 -2.78 -3.42
C THR A 89 -10.36 -2.36 -3.49
N ALA A 90 -10.04 -1.43 -4.37
CA ALA A 90 -8.70 -0.87 -4.47
C ALA A 90 -8.80 0.64 -4.63
N PHE A 91 -8.00 1.41 -3.91
CA PHE A 91 -8.06 2.86 -4.02
C PHE A 91 -6.68 3.50 -4.07
N ASP A 92 -6.64 4.63 -4.71
CA ASP A 92 -5.48 5.52 -4.74
C ASP A 92 -5.94 6.96 -4.65
N ILE A 93 -5.09 7.85 -4.16
CA ILE A 93 -5.37 9.28 -4.13
C ILE A 93 -5.24 9.88 -5.54
N ALA A 94 -4.40 9.29 -6.38
CA ALA A 94 -4.15 9.72 -7.75
C ALA A 94 -5.30 9.24 -8.67
N GLU A 95 -6.06 10.20 -9.22
CA GLU A 95 -7.14 9.91 -10.18
C GLU A 95 -6.61 9.24 -11.44
N THR A 96 -5.46 9.71 -11.94
CA THR A 96 -4.77 9.14 -13.10
C THR A 96 -4.37 7.68 -12.85
N ALA A 97 -3.83 7.32 -11.68
CA ALA A 97 -3.50 5.94 -11.34
C ALA A 97 -4.74 5.04 -11.43
N VAL A 98 -5.85 5.47 -10.81
CA VAL A 98 -7.12 4.72 -10.80
C VAL A 98 -7.69 4.55 -12.21
N ARG A 99 -7.64 5.59 -13.03
CA ARG A 99 -8.09 5.52 -14.43
C ARG A 99 -7.23 4.53 -15.23
N VAL A 100 -5.91 4.66 -15.16
CA VAL A 100 -4.98 3.76 -15.86
C VAL A 100 -5.10 2.32 -15.37
N ALA A 101 -5.32 2.08 -14.06
CA ALA A 101 -5.57 0.74 -13.54
C ALA A 101 -6.82 0.11 -14.18
N ARG A 102 -7.92 0.86 -14.30
CA ARG A 102 -9.14 0.37 -14.98
C ARG A 102 -8.90 0.07 -16.46
N GLU A 103 -8.14 0.92 -17.16
CA GLU A 103 -7.80 0.74 -18.56
C GLU A 103 -6.90 -0.48 -18.81
N ARG A 104 -5.95 -0.74 -17.90
CA ARG A 104 -5.05 -1.89 -17.97
C ARG A 104 -5.74 -3.23 -17.65
N HIS A 105 -6.84 -3.17 -16.89
CA HIS A 105 -7.57 -4.36 -16.43
C HIS A 105 -9.04 -4.31 -16.85
N PRO A 106 -9.34 -4.29 -18.15
CA PRO A 106 -10.72 -4.22 -18.64
C PRO A 106 -11.48 -5.49 -18.24
N GLY A 107 -12.67 -5.30 -17.65
CA GLY A 107 -13.49 -6.44 -17.17
C GLY A 107 -13.05 -7.03 -15.83
N SER A 108 -12.09 -6.43 -15.14
CA SER A 108 -11.70 -6.83 -13.78
C SER A 108 -12.87 -6.70 -12.80
N PRO A 109 -13.01 -7.63 -11.84
CA PRO A 109 -13.98 -7.54 -10.76
C PRO A 109 -13.56 -6.55 -9.67
N VAL A 110 -12.36 -5.96 -9.73
CA VAL A 110 -11.84 -5.03 -8.73
C VAL A 110 -12.61 -3.71 -8.76
N GLY A 111 -13.11 -3.30 -7.61
CA GLY A 111 -13.77 -2.01 -7.42
C GLY A 111 -12.75 -0.87 -7.22
N TYR A 112 -12.17 -0.36 -8.31
CA TYR A 112 -11.24 0.77 -8.24
C TYR A 112 -11.93 2.08 -7.85
N ARG A 113 -11.34 2.84 -6.90
CA ARG A 113 -11.88 4.10 -6.37
C ARG A 113 -10.78 5.14 -6.21
N VAL A 114 -11.11 6.40 -6.42
CA VAL A 114 -10.27 7.53 -5.97
C VAL A 114 -10.66 7.83 -4.54
N ALA A 115 -9.69 7.80 -3.62
CA ALA A 115 -9.92 8.13 -2.22
C ALA A 115 -8.60 8.55 -1.53
N ASP A 116 -8.72 9.46 -0.57
CA ASP A 116 -7.61 9.85 0.30
C ASP A 116 -7.56 8.93 1.53
N LEU A 117 -6.41 8.30 1.77
CA LEU A 117 -6.18 7.50 2.98
C LEU A 117 -6.42 8.29 4.27
N LEU A 118 -6.20 9.60 4.23
CA LEU A 118 -6.38 10.47 5.38
C LEU A 118 -7.82 10.98 5.54
N ASP A 119 -8.72 10.71 4.58
CA ASP A 119 -10.15 11.07 4.62
C ASP A 119 -10.99 9.96 3.97
N LEU A 120 -10.97 8.77 4.58
CA LEU A 120 -11.65 7.59 4.07
C LEU A 120 -13.18 7.67 4.20
N PRO A 121 -13.94 7.09 3.25
CA PRO A 121 -15.38 6.93 3.38
C PRO A 121 -15.76 6.20 4.67
N GLY A 122 -16.71 6.75 5.41
CA GLY A 122 -17.10 6.22 6.73
C GLY A 122 -17.61 4.76 6.68
N GLU A 123 -18.26 4.39 5.58
CA GLU A 123 -18.76 3.03 5.33
C GLU A 123 -17.66 1.98 5.14
N TRP A 124 -16.42 2.39 4.91
CA TRP A 124 -15.29 1.47 4.81
C TRP A 124 -14.74 1.06 6.18
N ARG A 125 -15.15 1.76 7.23
CA ARG A 125 -14.68 1.47 8.59
C ARG A 125 -15.07 0.05 8.99
N HIS A 126 -14.07 -0.75 9.38
CA HIS A 126 -14.23 -2.16 9.78
C HIS A 126 -14.96 -3.03 8.72
N GLY A 127 -14.80 -2.69 7.43
CA GLY A 127 -15.51 -3.33 6.33
C GLY A 127 -14.75 -4.47 5.64
N PHE A 128 -13.45 -4.67 5.94
CA PHE A 128 -12.63 -5.57 5.12
C PHE A 128 -12.00 -6.69 5.95
N ASP A 129 -12.16 -7.93 5.46
CA ASP A 129 -11.55 -9.13 6.05
C ASP A 129 -10.03 -9.18 5.80
N LEU A 130 -9.57 -8.58 4.70
CA LEU A 130 -8.16 -8.39 4.37
C LEU A 130 -7.90 -6.94 3.98
N VAL A 131 -6.93 -6.32 4.63
CA VAL A 131 -6.37 -5.02 4.26
C VAL A 131 -4.93 -5.22 3.86
N VAL A 132 -4.56 -4.79 2.65
CA VAL A 132 -3.17 -4.81 2.16
C VAL A 132 -2.64 -3.39 2.10
N GLU A 133 -1.65 -3.11 2.91
CA GLU A 133 -0.82 -1.90 2.90
C GLU A 133 0.56 -2.27 2.35
N SER A 134 0.91 -1.73 1.20
CA SER A 134 2.20 -2.00 0.54
C SER A 134 2.88 -0.69 0.16
N ASN A 135 3.86 -0.28 0.96
CA ASN A 135 4.73 0.89 0.76
C ASN A 135 4.04 2.28 0.76
N ASN A 136 2.77 2.40 1.19
CA ASN A 136 2.06 3.68 1.16
C ASN A 136 2.39 4.58 2.36
N VAL A 137 2.31 4.04 3.59
CA VAL A 137 2.59 4.82 4.80
C VAL A 137 4.03 5.35 4.78
N GLN A 138 4.98 4.58 4.26
CA GLN A 138 6.37 5.03 4.10
C GLN A 138 6.57 6.13 3.06
N ALA A 139 5.62 6.32 2.15
CA ALA A 139 5.67 7.37 1.14
C ALA A 139 5.12 8.72 1.65
N LEU A 140 4.52 8.73 2.83
CA LEU A 140 4.01 9.93 3.49
C LEU A 140 5.04 10.54 4.45
N PRO A 141 5.07 11.88 4.60
CA PRO A 141 5.87 12.54 5.62
C PRO A 141 5.63 11.97 7.02
N ARG A 142 6.68 11.93 7.85
CA ARG A 142 6.60 11.35 9.21
C ARG A 142 5.52 11.98 10.07
N SER A 143 5.22 13.27 9.89
CA SER A 143 4.14 13.98 10.59
C SER A 143 2.74 13.40 10.33
N LEU A 144 2.53 12.72 9.20
CA LEU A 144 1.25 12.11 8.82
C LEU A 144 1.16 10.62 9.14
N ARG A 145 2.26 9.96 9.47
CA ARG A 145 2.32 8.49 9.63
C ARG A 145 1.38 7.95 10.68
N GLN A 146 1.31 8.60 11.85
CA GLN A 146 0.40 8.15 12.92
C GLN A 146 -1.05 8.16 12.43
N ARG A 147 -1.46 9.21 11.74
CA ARG A 147 -2.81 9.35 11.18
C ARG A 147 -3.06 8.31 10.08
N ALA A 148 -2.10 8.12 9.17
CA ALA A 148 -2.19 7.15 8.09
C ALA A 148 -2.25 5.71 8.62
N THR A 149 -1.40 5.37 9.60
CA THR A 149 -1.40 4.05 10.26
C THR A 149 -2.74 3.76 10.94
N ALA A 150 -3.31 4.75 11.65
CA ALA A 150 -4.63 4.62 12.26
C ALA A 150 -5.74 4.46 11.21
N ALA A 151 -5.65 5.19 10.09
CA ALA A 151 -6.60 5.08 8.98
C ALA A 151 -6.57 3.68 8.34
N VAL A 152 -5.38 3.15 8.03
CA VAL A 152 -5.23 1.77 7.53
C VAL A 152 -5.83 0.77 8.52
N GLY A 153 -5.51 0.89 9.81
CA GLY A 153 -6.05 0.02 10.84
C GLY A 153 -7.58 0.06 10.92
N SER A 154 -8.19 1.23 10.73
CA SER A 154 -9.64 1.41 10.82
C SER A 154 -10.44 0.64 9.76
N LEU A 155 -9.81 0.22 8.66
CA LEU A 155 -10.44 -0.54 7.58
C LEU A 155 -10.69 -2.00 7.95
N VAL A 156 -9.91 -2.57 8.88
CA VAL A 156 -9.92 -4.00 9.20
C VAL A 156 -11.19 -4.39 9.96
N ALA A 157 -11.94 -5.36 9.45
CA ALA A 157 -13.13 -5.92 10.08
C ALA A 157 -12.81 -6.71 11.35
N PRO A 158 -13.77 -6.91 12.27
CA PRO A 158 -13.61 -7.84 13.40
C PRO A 158 -13.23 -9.24 12.90
N GLY A 159 -12.11 -9.80 13.40
CA GLY A 159 -11.54 -11.06 12.91
C GLY A 159 -10.76 -10.95 11.58
N GLY A 160 -10.68 -9.76 11.00
CA GLY A 160 -9.93 -9.48 9.76
C GLY A 160 -8.42 -9.36 9.98
N THR A 161 -7.71 -9.38 8.88
CA THR A 161 -6.24 -9.34 8.79
C THR A 161 -5.76 -8.05 8.13
N LEU A 162 -4.72 -7.43 8.67
CA LEU A 162 -3.93 -6.42 7.99
C LEU A 162 -2.56 -7.02 7.64
N LEU A 163 -2.20 -6.94 6.37
CA LEU A 163 -0.85 -7.23 5.87
C LEU A 163 -0.15 -5.91 5.56
N VAL A 164 1.00 -5.70 6.18
CA VAL A 164 1.87 -4.54 5.94
C VAL A 164 3.17 -4.99 5.30
N LEU A 165 3.48 -4.40 4.16
CA LEU A 165 4.70 -4.61 3.40
C LEU A 165 5.42 -3.27 3.24
N ALA A 166 6.64 -3.14 3.74
CA ALA A 166 7.36 -1.88 3.72
C ALA A 166 8.88 -2.08 3.61
N ALA A 167 9.60 -1.06 3.14
CA ALA A 167 11.04 -1.04 3.27
C ALA A 167 11.42 -0.93 4.75
N ALA A 168 12.46 -1.69 5.14
CA ALA A 168 12.91 -1.75 6.51
C ALA A 168 14.15 -0.88 6.73
N VAL A 169 14.23 -0.25 7.91
CA VAL A 169 15.39 0.48 8.38
C VAL A 169 15.54 0.31 9.89
N THR A 170 16.76 0.32 10.38
CA THR A 170 17.05 0.28 11.82
C THR A 170 16.95 1.65 12.45
N GLU A 171 17.41 2.68 11.74
CA GLU A 171 17.39 4.07 12.16
C GLU A 171 16.91 4.94 11.00
N TRP A 172 16.30 6.08 11.31
CA TRP A 172 15.79 6.98 10.30
C TRP A 172 16.92 7.73 9.58
N GLY A 173 16.87 7.73 8.24
CA GLY A 173 17.55 8.71 7.41
C GLY A 173 16.75 10.01 7.28
N GLU A 174 17.37 11.05 6.73
CA GLU A 174 16.69 12.32 6.45
C GLU A 174 16.06 12.35 5.06
N GLU A 175 16.59 11.57 4.12
CA GLU A 175 16.17 11.54 2.72
C GLU A 175 14.88 10.72 2.52
N GLY A 176 14.06 11.15 1.58
CA GLY A 176 12.83 10.51 1.14
C GLY A 176 11.94 11.45 0.32
N PRO A 177 10.84 11.03 -0.29
CA PRO A 177 10.24 9.70 -0.20
C PRO A 177 10.96 8.63 -1.05
N PRO A 178 10.85 7.33 -0.71
CA PRO A 178 10.18 6.84 0.49
C PRO A 178 11.04 7.03 1.74
N TRP A 179 10.39 7.09 2.90
CA TRP A 179 11.05 7.01 4.20
C TRP A 179 10.80 5.63 4.80
N PRO A 180 11.72 4.68 4.71
CA PRO A 180 11.55 3.33 5.22
C PRO A 180 11.09 3.29 6.67
N LEU A 181 10.35 2.25 7.06
CA LEU A 181 9.80 2.13 8.40
C LEU A 181 10.79 1.44 9.35
N THR A 182 10.87 1.97 10.57
CA THR A 182 11.51 1.27 11.68
C THR A 182 10.61 0.17 12.24
N ARG A 183 11.19 -0.76 13.01
CA ARG A 183 10.41 -1.79 13.72
C ARG A 183 9.30 -1.21 14.60
N ALA A 184 9.58 -0.09 15.26
CA ALA A 184 8.61 0.60 16.12
C ALA A 184 7.43 1.17 15.31
N GLU A 185 7.68 1.76 14.15
CA GLU A 185 6.63 2.28 13.26
C GLU A 185 5.76 1.14 12.69
N VAL A 186 6.37 -0.01 12.35
CA VAL A 186 5.59 -1.19 11.95
C VAL A 186 4.73 -1.69 13.10
N SER A 187 5.25 -1.78 14.33
CA SER A 187 4.45 -2.16 15.49
C SER A 187 3.32 -1.20 15.80
N ALA A 188 3.43 0.06 15.40
CA ALA A 188 2.39 1.06 15.60
C ALA A 188 1.09 0.79 14.82
N PHE A 189 1.07 -0.15 13.86
CA PHE A 189 -0.17 -0.66 13.27
C PHE A 189 -1.01 -1.49 14.25
N GLY A 190 -0.42 -1.97 15.35
CA GLY A 190 -1.08 -2.75 16.40
C GLY A 190 -1.93 -1.90 17.35
N VAL A 191 -2.81 -1.02 16.83
CA VAL A 191 -3.70 -0.12 17.59
C VAL A 191 -5.17 -0.49 17.41
N ASP A 192 -6.05 0.07 18.23
CA ASP A 192 -7.52 -0.05 18.11
C ASP A 192 -8.03 -1.50 17.98
N GLY A 193 -7.48 -2.42 18.77
CA GLY A 193 -7.88 -3.83 18.77
C GLY A 193 -7.16 -4.69 17.72
N LEU A 194 -6.30 -4.12 16.88
CA LEU A 194 -5.35 -4.87 16.07
C LEU A 194 -4.22 -5.41 16.97
N ARG A 195 -3.88 -6.68 16.77
CA ARG A 195 -2.76 -7.33 17.45
C ARG A 195 -1.75 -7.82 16.43
N GLU A 196 -0.50 -7.60 16.71
CA GLU A 196 0.60 -8.16 15.96
C GLU A 196 0.57 -9.69 16.08
N GLU A 197 0.49 -10.41 14.95
CA GLU A 197 0.65 -11.87 14.85
C GLU A 197 2.08 -12.23 14.48
N SER A 198 2.65 -11.53 13.48
CA SER A 198 4.04 -11.69 13.10
C SER A 198 4.61 -10.39 12.54
N VAL A 199 5.90 -10.16 12.76
CA VAL A 199 6.69 -9.13 12.06
C VAL A 199 8.03 -9.73 11.72
N GLU A 200 8.28 -9.84 10.44
CA GLU A 200 9.49 -10.45 9.89
C GLU A 200 10.29 -9.39 9.11
N SER A 201 11.60 -9.45 9.28
CA SER A 201 12.55 -8.68 8.47
C SER A 201 13.12 -9.64 7.42
N ILE A 202 12.80 -9.40 6.15
CA ILE A 202 13.07 -10.32 5.05
C ILE A 202 13.97 -9.62 4.03
N PRO A 203 15.05 -10.24 3.53
CA PRO A 203 15.77 -9.70 2.38
C PRO A 203 14.83 -9.53 1.19
N ALA A 204 14.95 -8.41 0.47
CA ALA A 204 14.13 -8.18 -0.70
C ALA A 204 14.48 -9.22 -1.78
N PRO A 205 13.48 -9.83 -2.45
CA PRO A 205 13.74 -10.85 -3.46
C PRO A 205 14.55 -10.34 -4.67
N ASP A 206 14.42 -9.05 -4.97
CA ASP A 206 15.07 -8.35 -6.07
C ASP A 206 16.42 -7.71 -5.69
N ASP A 207 16.68 -7.50 -4.40
CA ASP A 207 17.95 -6.98 -3.87
C ASP A 207 18.21 -7.49 -2.43
N PRO A 208 19.06 -8.50 -2.23
CA PRO A 208 19.33 -9.06 -0.91
C PRO A 208 19.99 -8.09 0.10
N LEU A 209 20.52 -6.96 -0.38
CA LEU A 209 21.07 -5.91 0.49
C LEU A 209 19.98 -5.01 1.07
N VAL A 210 18.80 -5.03 0.47
CA VAL A 210 17.63 -4.28 0.94
C VAL A 210 16.77 -5.22 1.79
N THR A 211 16.36 -4.75 2.96
CA THR A 211 15.47 -5.48 3.85
C THR A 211 14.06 -4.92 3.78
N ARG A 212 13.07 -5.80 3.88
CA ARG A 212 11.65 -5.47 3.87
C ARG A 212 10.97 -5.98 5.13
N TRP A 213 10.01 -5.23 5.61
CA TRP A 213 9.05 -5.71 6.59
C TRP A 213 7.92 -6.48 5.91
N ARG A 214 7.59 -7.66 6.43
CA ARG A 214 6.32 -8.32 6.26
C ARG A 214 5.70 -8.46 7.64
N ALA A 215 4.62 -7.73 7.89
CA ALA A 215 3.95 -7.75 9.17
C ALA A 215 2.47 -8.11 9.01
N VAL A 216 1.99 -8.98 9.88
CA VAL A 216 0.61 -9.44 9.92
C VAL A 216 -0.01 -9.03 11.25
N PHE A 217 -1.15 -8.37 11.17
CA PHE A 217 -1.96 -7.99 12.32
C PHE A 217 -3.35 -8.56 12.17
N ARG A 218 -3.98 -8.90 13.29
CA ARG A 218 -5.35 -9.38 13.32
C ARG A 218 -6.20 -8.55 14.27
N ARG A 219 -7.40 -8.16 13.82
CA ARG A 219 -8.38 -7.54 14.71
C ARG A 219 -9.09 -8.62 15.52
N ARG A 220 -9.27 -8.37 16.82
CA ARG A 220 -10.12 -9.23 17.66
C ARG A 220 -11.55 -9.26 17.12
N ARG A 221 -12.22 -10.41 17.29
CA ARG A 221 -13.65 -10.57 17.01
C ARG A 221 -14.50 -9.77 17.99
#